data_ac0464d83dabae0fc1e7cf3055ccc519
#
_entry.id   ac0464d83dabae0fc1e7cf3055ccc519
#
_cell.length_a   1.000
_cell.length_b   1.000
_cell.length_c   1.000
_cell.angle_alpha   90.00
_cell.angle_beta   90.00
_cell.angle_gamma   90.00
#
_symmetry.space_group_name_H-M   'P 1'
#
loop_
_entity.id
_entity.type
_entity.pdbx_description
1 polymer ?
#
loop_
_entity_poly.entity_id
_entity_poly.type
_entity_poly.pdbx_seq_one_letter_code
_entity_poly.pdbx_strand_id
1 'polypeptide(L)'
;MKKLAILSLSMMLAAGAQAQNAQFDYFKYAGNDARFNVPIDKSHQYYNPVLAGFYPDPSLCRAGDTYYLVNSSFTFFPGVPLSTSKDLVNWTPAGHVLTRQSQVPLKGQHVSGGIFAPAISYNKKNKTFYMITTNVGAGNFFVKSKDPSKGWSEPIYLKKIDGIDPSFFFDD
;
A
#
# COMPACT_ATOMS: atom_id res chain seq x y z
N MET A 1 -32.95 6.87 45.78
CA MET A 1 -31.59 6.31 45.91
C MET A 1 -31.20 5.30 44.82
N LYS A 2 -32.11 4.42 44.32
CA LYS A 2 -31.77 3.43 43.26
C LYS A 2 -31.43 4.03 41.88
N LYS A 3 -31.97 5.20 41.53
CA LYS A 3 -31.69 5.87 40.23
C LYS A 3 -30.30 6.53 40.14
N LEU A 4 -29.74 6.95 41.30
CA LEU A 4 -28.40 7.55 41.35
C LEU A 4 -27.28 6.48 41.17
N ALA A 5 -27.50 5.26 41.68
CA ALA A 5 -26.54 4.16 41.56
C ALA A 5 -26.40 3.63 40.14
N ILE A 6 -27.48 3.67 39.34
CA ILE A 6 -27.46 3.25 37.93
C ILE A 6 -26.71 4.27 37.06
N LEU A 7 -26.81 5.56 37.35
CA LEU A 7 -26.12 6.60 36.62
C LEU A 7 -24.60 6.59 36.88
N SER A 8 -24.17 6.31 38.11
CA SER A 8 -22.75 6.18 38.45
C SER A 8 -22.11 4.94 37.85
N LEU A 9 -22.84 3.83 37.72
CA LEU A 9 -22.32 2.61 37.07
C LEU A 9 -22.21 2.76 35.56
N SER A 10 -23.13 3.49 34.91
CA SER A 10 -23.05 3.79 33.47
C SER A 10 -21.88 4.72 33.13
N MET A 11 -21.54 5.67 34.00
CA MET A 11 -20.36 6.54 33.79
C MET A 11 -19.02 5.80 34.01
N MET A 12 -18.96 4.81 34.91
CA MET A 12 -17.75 4.00 35.09
C MET A 12 -17.49 3.06 33.90
N LEU A 13 -18.53 2.57 33.23
CA LEU A 13 -18.37 1.75 32.03
C LEU A 13 -17.94 2.53 30.77
N ALA A 14 -18.24 3.83 30.72
CA ALA A 14 -17.82 4.69 29.61
C ALA A 14 -16.35 5.18 29.73
N ALA A 15 -15.74 5.13 30.92
CA ALA A 15 -14.35 5.53 31.13
C ALA A 15 -13.31 4.44 30.81
N GLY A 16 -13.73 3.21 30.48
CA GLY A 16 -12.84 2.07 30.33
C GLY A 16 -12.41 1.71 28.90
N ALA A 17 -12.90 2.39 27.88
CA ALA A 17 -12.59 2.07 26.50
C ALA A 17 -11.62 3.08 25.86
N GLN A 18 -10.49 3.31 26.49
CA GLN A 18 -9.35 3.90 25.77
C GLN A 18 -8.61 2.79 25.06
N ALA A 19 -8.57 2.86 23.74
CA ALA A 19 -7.72 1.99 22.96
C ALA A 19 -6.26 2.22 23.40
N GLN A 20 -5.68 1.23 24.05
CA GLN A 20 -4.27 1.27 24.41
C GLN A 20 -3.46 1.04 23.13
N ASN A 21 -2.69 2.02 22.72
CA ASN A 21 -1.70 1.83 21.68
C ASN A 21 -0.56 1.00 22.24
N ALA A 22 -0.26 -0.13 21.62
CA ALA A 22 0.94 -0.89 21.92
C ALA A 22 2.15 -0.09 21.40
N GLN A 23 3.11 0.15 22.28
CA GLN A 23 4.39 0.77 21.92
C GLN A 23 5.50 -0.25 22.13
N PHE A 24 6.38 -0.35 21.14
CA PHE A 24 7.52 -1.23 21.17
C PHE A 24 8.80 -0.41 21.02
N ASP A 25 9.75 -0.58 21.94
CA ASP A 25 11.05 0.11 21.84
C ASP A 25 11.92 -0.53 20.76
N TYR A 26 11.77 -1.84 20.54
CA TYR A 26 12.47 -2.58 19.50
C TYR A 26 11.74 -3.86 19.12
N PHE A 27 12.07 -4.37 17.95
CA PHE A 27 11.73 -5.72 17.50
C PHE A 27 13.02 -6.51 17.29
N LYS A 28 13.15 -7.68 17.94
CA LYS A 28 14.28 -8.57 17.77
C LYS A 28 13.82 -9.90 17.16
N TYR A 29 14.39 -10.23 16.02
CA TYR A 29 14.25 -11.55 15.41
C TYR A 29 15.52 -12.38 15.66
N ALA A 30 15.36 -13.62 16.09
CA ALA A 30 16.43 -14.61 16.18
C ALA A 30 15.96 -15.90 15.48
N GLY A 31 16.65 -16.29 14.42
CA GLY A 31 16.31 -17.48 13.63
C GLY A 31 17.56 -18.10 13.00
N ASN A 32 17.42 -19.34 12.55
CA ASN A 32 18.48 -20.14 11.93
C ASN A 32 18.27 -20.30 10.41
N ASP A 33 17.66 -19.29 9.74
CA ASP A 33 17.55 -19.33 8.28
C ASP A 33 18.96 -19.33 7.68
N ALA A 34 19.28 -20.39 6.93
CA ALA A 34 20.59 -20.58 6.31
C ALA A 34 21.04 -19.40 5.44
N ARG A 35 20.08 -18.66 4.88
CA ARG A 35 20.31 -17.44 4.10
C ARG A 35 21.08 -16.37 4.88
N PHE A 36 20.81 -16.21 6.19
CA PHE A 36 21.49 -15.22 7.03
C PHE A 36 22.83 -15.68 7.56
N ASN A 37 23.14 -17.00 7.40
CA ASN A 37 24.40 -17.57 7.85
C ASN A 37 25.48 -17.56 6.75
N VAL A 38 25.13 -17.21 5.51
CA VAL A 38 26.08 -17.09 4.40
C VAL A 38 26.53 -15.63 4.30
N PRO A 39 27.80 -15.32 4.58
CA PRO A 39 28.32 -13.98 4.35
C PRO A 39 28.22 -13.60 2.88
N ILE A 40 27.74 -12.40 2.60
CA ILE A 40 27.72 -11.85 1.23
C ILE A 40 28.56 -10.57 1.17
N ASP A 41 29.19 -10.35 0.03
CA ASP A 41 29.78 -9.06 -0.30
C ASP A 41 28.69 -8.08 -0.73
N LYS A 42 28.23 -7.24 0.18
CA LYS A 42 27.14 -6.28 -0.06
C LYS A 42 27.45 -5.22 -1.13
N SER A 43 28.71 -5.11 -1.58
CA SER A 43 29.08 -4.23 -2.68
C SER A 43 28.77 -4.82 -4.05
N HIS A 44 28.64 -6.16 -4.14
CA HIS A 44 28.40 -6.88 -5.39
C HIS A 44 27.27 -7.90 -5.33
N GLN A 45 26.72 -8.16 -4.13
CA GLN A 45 25.74 -9.21 -3.90
C GLN A 45 24.56 -8.70 -3.06
N TYR A 46 23.40 -9.28 -3.25
CA TYR A 46 22.23 -9.08 -2.41
C TYR A 46 21.44 -10.38 -2.26
N TYR A 47 20.65 -10.46 -1.21
CA TYR A 47 19.74 -11.58 -1.03
C TYR A 47 18.49 -11.41 -1.90
N ASN A 48 18.01 -12.53 -2.44
CA ASN A 48 16.75 -12.60 -3.16
C ASN A 48 15.74 -13.44 -2.35
N PRO A 49 14.48 -13.01 -2.18
CA PRO A 49 13.91 -11.76 -2.68
C PRO A 49 14.44 -10.53 -1.93
N VAL A 50 14.56 -9.38 -2.62
CA VAL A 50 14.96 -8.09 -2.03
C VAL A 50 13.90 -7.55 -1.06
N LEU A 51 12.62 -7.91 -1.29
CA LEU A 51 11.49 -7.70 -0.38
C LEU A 51 10.89 -9.06 -0.05
N ALA A 52 11.14 -9.55 1.16
CA ALA A 52 10.53 -10.78 1.65
C ALA A 52 9.17 -10.48 2.27
N GLY A 53 8.13 -11.26 1.89
CA GLY A 53 6.78 -11.11 2.38
C GLY A 53 5.72 -11.17 1.29
N PHE A 54 4.57 -10.54 1.55
CA PHE A 54 3.45 -10.52 0.62
C PHE A 54 3.50 -9.26 -0.25
N TYR A 55 4.16 -9.36 -1.40
CA TYR A 55 4.33 -8.27 -2.37
C TYR A 55 3.95 -8.76 -3.78
N PRO A 56 2.66 -9.11 -4.02
CA PRO A 56 2.21 -9.64 -5.31
C PRO A 56 2.15 -8.55 -6.36
N ASP A 57 2.25 -8.96 -7.64
CA ASP A 57 2.05 -8.13 -8.83
C ASP A 57 2.86 -6.82 -8.78
N PRO A 58 4.18 -6.88 -8.67
CA PRO A 58 5.00 -5.69 -8.55
C PRO A 58 5.01 -4.86 -9.85
N SER A 59 4.78 -3.56 -9.73
CA SER A 59 4.99 -2.60 -10.81
C SER A 59 5.86 -1.45 -10.33
N LEU A 60 6.78 -1.01 -11.16
CA LEU A 60 7.69 0.07 -10.81
C LEU A 60 7.83 1.12 -11.91
N CYS A 61 8.09 2.36 -11.50
CA CYS A 61 8.54 3.43 -12.39
C CYS A 61 9.70 4.19 -11.77
N ARG A 62 10.38 5.02 -12.59
CA ARG A 62 11.45 5.90 -12.13
C ARG A 62 11.12 7.35 -12.39
N ALA A 63 11.32 8.21 -11.40
CA ALA A 63 11.26 9.65 -11.51
C ALA A 63 12.52 10.29 -10.90
N GLY A 64 13.31 10.95 -11.72
CA GLY A 64 14.64 11.40 -11.31
C GLY A 64 15.56 10.22 -10.97
N ASP A 65 16.07 10.20 -9.77
CA ASP A 65 16.96 9.15 -9.22
C ASP A 65 16.22 8.14 -8.34
N THR A 66 14.91 8.24 -8.21
CA THR A 66 14.09 7.43 -7.30
C THR A 66 13.22 6.46 -8.09
N TYR A 67 13.25 5.20 -7.69
CA TYR A 67 12.33 4.16 -8.11
C TYR A 67 11.15 4.10 -7.15
N TYR A 68 9.96 3.91 -7.70
CA TYR A 68 8.70 3.78 -6.99
C TYR A 68 8.09 2.42 -7.32
N LEU A 69 7.80 1.63 -6.30
CA LEU A 69 7.23 0.27 -6.42
C LEU A 69 5.86 0.25 -5.78
N VAL A 70 4.91 -0.37 -6.48
CA VAL A 70 3.56 -0.65 -5.98
C VAL A 70 3.25 -2.14 -6.11
N ASN A 71 2.31 -2.62 -5.28
CA ASN A 71 1.87 -4.01 -5.28
C ASN A 71 0.36 -4.11 -5.11
N SER A 72 -0.23 -5.25 -5.50
CA SER A 72 -1.62 -5.58 -5.22
C SER A 72 -1.90 -5.57 -3.72
N SER A 73 -3.07 -5.13 -3.35
CA SER A 73 -3.52 -5.11 -1.95
C SER A 73 -4.82 -5.86 -1.72
N PHE A 74 -5.46 -6.37 -2.77
CA PHE A 74 -6.75 -7.04 -2.65
C PHE A 74 -7.73 -6.24 -1.80
N THR A 75 -8.31 -6.84 -0.76
CA THR A 75 -9.22 -6.14 0.17
C THR A 75 -8.53 -5.56 1.40
N PHE A 76 -7.19 -5.57 1.46
CA PHE A 76 -6.46 -4.90 2.53
C PHE A 76 -6.52 -3.38 2.40
N PHE A 77 -6.74 -2.70 3.52
CA PHE A 77 -6.77 -1.25 3.59
C PHE A 77 -5.77 -0.73 4.64
N PRO A 78 -4.99 0.31 4.34
CA PRO A 78 -4.93 1.10 3.11
C PRO A 78 -4.47 0.29 1.90
N GLY A 79 -4.95 0.65 0.69
CA GLY A 79 -4.68 -0.10 -0.52
C GLY A 79 -3.44 0.37 -1.28
N VAL A 80 -2.86 -0.54 -2.04
CA VAL A 80 -1.69 -0.34 -2.90
C VAL A 80 -0.50 0.21 -2.11
N PRO A 81 0.26 -0.66 -1.42
CA PRO A 81 1.47 -0.26 -0.73
C PRO A 81 2.46 0.37 -1.72
N LEU A 82 3.14 1.41 -1.28
CA LEU A 82 4.13 2.16 -2.04
C LEU A 82 5.48 2.07 -1.32
N SER A 83 6.50 1.70 -2.04
CA SER A 83 7.89 1.70 -1.58
C SER A 83 8.79 2.48 -2.54
N THR A 84 9.89 3.01 -2.03
CA THR A 84 10.89 3.73 -2.81
C THR A 84 12.28 3.13 -2.66
N SER A 85 13.09 3.26 -3.72
CA SER A 85 14.48 2.84 -3.73
C SER A 85 15.33 3.77 -4.59
N LYS A 86 16.64 3.78 -4.34
CA LYS A 86 17.65 4.44 -5.20
C LYS A 86 18.45 3.42 -6.03
N ASP A 87 18.40 2.16 -5.68
CA ASP A 87 19.30 1.12 -6.20
C ASP A 87 18.57 -0.19 -6.60
N LEU A 88 17.24 -0.27 -6.43
CA LEU A 88 16.41 -1.47 -6.68
C LEU A 88 16.65 -2.63 -5.71
N VAL A 89 17.56 -2.48 -4.76
CA VAL A 89 17.91 -3.49 -3.75
C VAL A 89 17.38 -3.09 -2.38
N ASN A 90 17.64 -1.85 -2.00
CA ASN A 90 17.24 -1.31 -0.71
C ASN A 90 15.93 -0.53 -0.86
N TRP A 91 14.83 -1.10 -0.35
CA TRP A 91 13.50 -0.52 -0.45
C TRP A 91 13.04 0.03 0.89
N THR A 92 12.48 1.22 0.86
CA THR A 92 11.91 1.90 2.02
C THR A 92 10.41 2.06 1.82
N PRO A 93 9.56 1.60 2.77
CA PRO A 93 8.13 1.86 2.72
C PRO A 93 7.84 3.36 2.69
N ALA A 94 7.02 3.80 1.76
CA ALA A 94 6.64 5.20 1.55
C ALA A 94 5.14 5.46 1.73
N GLY A 95 4.43 4.52 2.35
CA GLY A 95 2.99 4.61 2.60
C GLY A 95 2.15 3.82 1.60
N HIS A 96 1.01 4.37 1.22
CA HIS A 96 0.05 3.73 0.32
C HIS A 96 -0.53 4.74 -0.67
N VAL A 97 -0.92 4.25 -1.84
CA VAL A 97 -1.56 5.06 -2.89
C VAL A 97 -3.02 5.35 -2.54
N LEU A 98 -3.74 4.35 -2.05
CA LEU A 98 -5.18 4.42 -1.78
C LEU A 98 -5.41 4.47 -0.26
N THR A 99 -5.50 5.66 0.30
CA THR A 99 -5.58 5.90 1.75
C THR A 99 -6.96 6.31 2.24
N ARG A 100 -7.90 6.54 1.34
CA ARG A 100 -9.28 6.95 1.65
C ARG A 100 -10.28 5.92 1.16
N GLN A 101 -11.35 5.68 1.92
CA GLN A 101 -12.42 4.76 1.51
C GLN A 101 -13.14 5.20 0.22
N SER A 102 -13.17 6.51 -0.06
CA SER A 102 -13.67 7.06 -1.32
C SER A 102 -12.88 6.58 -2.54
N GLN A 103 -11.58 6.32 -2.37
CA GLN A 103 -10.71 5.83 -3.44
C GLN A 103 -10.88 4.34 -3.69
N VAL A 104 -11.27 3.55 -2.67
CA VAL A 104 -11.27 2.09 -2.77
C VAL A 104 -12.45 1.49 -1.98
N PRO A 105 -13.66 1.45 -2.58
CA PRO A 105 -14.80 0.81 -1.97
C PRO A 105 -14.62 -0.71 -1.94
N LEU A 106 -14.38 -1.28 -0.75
CA LEU A 106 -14.13 -2.72 -0.55
C LEU A 106 -15.29 -3.45 0.13
N LYS A 107 -16.31 -2.72 0.59
CA LYS A 107 -17.43 -3.31 1.34
C LYS A 107 -18.13 -4.42 0.54
N GLY A 108 -18.24 -5.60 1.15
CA GLY A 108 -18.93 -6.75 0.55
C GLY A 108 -18.09 -7.55 -0.45
N GLN A 109 -16.83 -7.20 -0.67
CA GLN A 109 -15.92 -7.98 -1.52
C GLN A 109 -15.28 -9.15 -0.75
N HIS A 110 -14.95 -10.23 -1.47
CA HIS A 110 -14.22 -11.36 -0.91
C HIS A 110 -12.77 -10.96 -0.59
N VAL A 111 -12.14 -11.66 0.35
CA VAL A 111 -10.75 -11.39 0.79
C VAL A 111 -9.76 -11.36 -0.36
N SER A 112 -9.94 -12.23 -1.37
CA SER A 112 -9.12 -12.27 -2.58
C SER A 112 -9.64 -11.39 -3.73
N GLY A 113 -10.67 -10.58 -3.50
CA GLY A 113 -11.15 -9.57 -4.43
C GLY A 113 -10.42 -8.24 -4.24
N GLY A 114 -11.12 -7.12 -4.52
CA GLY A 114 -10.57 -5.77 -4.30
C GLY A 114 -9.57 -5.33 -5.36
N ILE A 115 -8.39 -4.89 -4.97
CA ILE A 115 -7.41 -4.24 -5.83
C ILE A 115 -6.41 -5.25 -6.39
N PHE A 116 -6.49 -5.47 -7.70
CA PHE A 116 -5.59 -6.31 -8.48
C PHE A 116 -4.45 -5.49 -9.08
N ALA A 117 -3.47 -6.15 -9.63
CA ALA A 117 -2.22 -5.68 -10.22
C ALA A 117 -2.20 -4.17 -10.56
N PRO A 118 -1.73 -3.31 -9.65
CA PRO A 118 -1.56 -1.89 -9.93
C PRO A 118 -0.37 -1.68 -10.87
N ALA A 119 -0.51 -0.78 -11.84
CA ALA A 119 0.59 -0.33 -12.67
C ALA A 119 0.90 1.14 -12.41
N ILE A 120 2.12 1.44 -11.95
CA ILE A 120 2.58 2.80 -11.72
C ILE A 120 3.42 3.30 -12.88
N SER A 121 3.18 4.53 -13.31
CA SER A 121 3.90 5.19 -14.40
C SER A 121 4.16 6.65 -14.07
N TYR A 122 5.30 7.18 -14.55
CA TYR A 122 5.62 8.61 -14.45
C TYR A 122 5.66 9.25 -15.83
N ASN A 123 4.77 10.20 -16.07
CA ASN A 123 4.75 10.98 -17.29
C ASN A 123 5.69 12.18 -17.15
N LYS A 124 6.81 12.16 -17.87
CA LYS A 124 7.85 13.19 -17.83
C LYS A 124 7.39 14.54 -18.36
N LYS A 125 6.51 14.56 -19.40
CA LYS A 125 6.01 15.79 -20.01
C LYS A 125 5.23 16.66 -19.02
N ASN A 126 4.33 16.05 -18.28
CA ASN A 126 3.49 16.75 -17.31
C ASN A 126 3.92 16.57 -15.85
N LYS A 127 5.05 15.87 -15.61
CA LYS A 127 5.62 15.62 -14.28
C LYS A 127 4.58 15.04 -13.29
N THR A 128 3.85 14.00 -13.73
CA THR A 128 2.76 13.41 -12.96
C THR A 128 2.91 11.89 -12.88
N PHE A 129 2.75 11.37 -11.68
CA PHE A 129 2.58 9.95 -11.44
C PHE A 129 1.13 9.54 -11.71
N TYR A 130 0.97 8.39 -12.32
CA TYR A 130 -0.30 7.71 -12.55
C TYR A 130 -0.20 6.30 -11.97
N MET A 131 -1.19 5.89 -11.23
CA MET A 131 -1.37 4.50 -10.83
C MET A 131 -2.74 4.05 -11.32
N ILE A 132 -2.75 3.03 -12.18
CA ILE A 132 -3.95 2.42 -12.74
C ILE A 132 -4.06 1.00 -12.20
N THR A 133 -5.28 0.53 -11.93
CA THR A 133 -5.55 -0.79 -11.38
C THR A 133 -6.99 -1.21 -11.64
N THR A 134 -7.30 -2.46 -11.32
CA THR A 134 -8.67 -2.99 -11.28
C THR A 134 -9.13 -3.13 -9.84
N ASN A 135 -10.29 -2.56 -9.51
CA ASN A 135 -11.09 -3.02 -8.38
C ASN A 135 -12.12 -4.03 -8.91
N VAL A 136 -11.97 -5.31 -8.54
CA VAL A 136 -12.80 -6.40 -9.08
C VAL A 136 -14.31 -6.16 -8.90
N GLY A 137 -14.70 -5.50 -7.82
CA GLY A 137 -16.09 -5.16 -7.54
C GLY A 137 -16.58 -3.84 -8.17
N ALA A 138 -15.68 -3.04 -8.83
CA ALA A 138 -16.04 -1.70 -9.31
C ALA A 138 -15.46 -1.36 -10.70
N GLY A 139 -14.51 -2.15 -11.23
CA GLY A 139 -13.90 -1.96 -12.54
C GLY A 139 -12.54 -1.23 -12.51
N ASN A 140 -12.04 -0.92 -13.69
CA ASN A 140 -10.76 -0.27 -13.89
C ASN A 140 -10.82 1.22 -13.54
N PHE A 141 -9.80 1.71 -12.84
CA PHE A 141 -9.67 3.12 -12.51
C PHE A 141 -8.20 3.53 -12.37
N PHE A 142 -7.95 4.82 -12.38
CA PHE A 142 -6.64 5.36 -12.06
C PHE A 142 -6.73 6.53 -11.09
N VAL A 143 -5.63 6.75 -10.39
CA VAL A 143 -5.36 7.94 -9.57
C VAL A 143 -4.07 8.60 -10.03
N LYS A 144 -3.90 9.88 -9.74
CA LYS A 144 -2.71 10.66 -10.13
C LYS A 144 -2.16 11.48 -8.98
N SER A 145 -0.84 11.73 -9.01
CA SER A 145 -0.16 12.60 -8.05
C SER A 145 1.00 13.36 -8.70
N LYS A 146 1.23 14.59 -8.26
CA LYS A 146 2.46 15.35 -8.58
C LYS A 146 3.60 15.00 -7.62
N ASP A 147 3.23 14.59 -6.42
CA ASP A 147 4.14 14.22 -5.34
C ASP A 147 3.50 13.08 -4.52
N PRO A 148 3.93 11.82 -4.71
CA PRO A 148 3.38 10.67 -4.01
C PRO A 148 3.38 10.77 -2.48
N SER A 149 4.30 11.57 -1.90
CA SER A 149 4.37 11.80 -0.45
C SER A 149 3.23 12.67 0.09
N LYS A 150 2.57 13.45 -0.79
CA LYS A 150 1.46 14.35 -0.45
C LYS A 150 0.09 13.76 -0.74
N GLY A 151 0.05 12.53 -1.25
CA GLY A 151 -1.17 11.80 -1.54
C GLY A 151 -1.57 11.79 -3.02
N TRP A 152 -2.71 11.18 -3.29
CA TRP A 152 -3.21 10.85 -4.62
C TRP A 152 -4.62 11.38 -4.82
N SER A 153 -5.00 11.64 -6.06
CA SER A 153 -6.33 12.13 -6.43
C SER A 153 -7.45 11.15 -6.05
N GLU A 154 -8.71 11.59 -6.17
CA GLU A 154 -9.84 10.67 -6.24
C GLU A 154 -9.74 9.80 -7.50
N PRO A 155 -10.37 8.61 -7.49
CA PRO A 155 -10.32 7.66 -8.61
C PRO A 155 -11.06 8.19 -9.82
N ILE A 156 -10.50 7.94 -11.00
CA ILE A 156 -11.11 8.20 -12.29
C ILE A 156 -11.41 6.84 -12.93
N TYR A 157 -12.67 6.42 -12.92
CA TYR A 157 -13.12 5.13 -13.44
C TYR A 157 -13.19 5.13 -14.97
N LEU A 158 -12.73 4.04 -15.57
CA LEU A 158 -12.71 3.81 -17.01
C LEU A 158 -13.91 2.91 -17.42
N LYS A 159 -15.10 3.47 -17.43
CA LYS A 159 -16.39 2.75 -17.55
C LYS A 159 -16.55 1.89 -18.81
N LYS A 160 -15.73 2.06 -19.85
CA LYS A 160 -15.83 1.36 -21.13
C LYS A 160 -14.67 0.39 -21.38
N ILE A 161 -13.83 0.18 -20.37
CA ILE A 161 -12.65 -0.67 -20.48
C ILE A 161 -12.86 -1.86 -19.56
N ASP A 162 -13.10 -3.02 -20.16
CA ASP A 162 -13.21 -4.30 -19.46
C ASP A 162 -11.84 -4.95 -19.31
N GLY A 163 -11.79 -6.02 -18.51
CA GLY A 163 -10.59 -6.79 -18.23
C GLY A 163 -9.93 -6.39 -16.92
N ILE A 164 -8.77 -6.98 -16.66
CA ILE A 164 -7.94 -6.77 -15.48
C ILE A 164 -6.52 -6.38 -15.88
N ASP A 165 -5.72 -5.95 -14.91
CA ASP A 165 -4.28 -5.67 -15.04
C ASP A 165 -3.97 -4.57 -16.09
N PRO A 166 -4.65 -3.41 -16.02
CA PRO A 166 -4.42 -2.32 -16.96
C PRO A 166 -3.07 -1.65 -16.74
N SER A 167 -2.48 -1.10 -17.80
CA SER A 167 -1.28 -0.26 -17.70
C SER A 167 -1.39 0.95 -18.61
N PHE A 168 -0.61 2.01 -18.30
CA PHE A 168 -0.47 3.17 -19.16
C PHE A 168 0.79 3.07 -20.02
N PHE A 169 0.64 3.41 -21.27
CA PHE A 169 1.73 3.79 -22.15
C PHE A 169 1.60 5.28 -22.51
N PHE A 170 2.70 6.02 -22.41
CA PHE A 170 2.75 7.43 -22.82
C PHE A 170 3.63 7.55 -24.05
N ASP A 171 3.02 7.99 -25.14
CA ASP A 171 3.72 8.29 -26.39
C ASP A 171 4.40 9.65 -26.33
N ASP A 172 5.49 9.82 -27.10
CA ASP A 172 6.30 11.06 -27.16
C ASP A 172 5.66 12.20 -27.95
#